data_d6c1602698b2f863d189b0dd20984e20
#
_entry.id   d6c1602698b2f863d189b0dd20984e20
#
_cell.length_a   1.000
_cell.length_b   1.000
_cell.length_c   1.000
_cell.angle_alpha   90.00
_cell.angle_beta   90.00
_cell.angle_gamma   90.00
#
_symmetry.space_group_name_H-M   'P 1'
#
loop_
_entity.id
_entity.type
_entity.pdbx_description
1 polymer ?
#
loop_
_entity_poly.entity_id
_entity_poly.type
_entity_poly.pdbx_seq_one_letter_code
_entity_poly.pdbx_strand_id
1 'polypeptide(L)'
;LKKFKIINTVYGDATGGRWQAVLDIANTLKSYGHEIVLLRGEENAHLNSGEWPIHVIPNTGFYSIAAALKVRKFIQEKQPDLIIAHSGKAVWLFKNAMLGMQKKIPVLAVNHSHNVKRTLRADAFLHITPYVQELVQALQSNEEKKKPQRVISNLTYLPKVEASPKPLKQPVNIVMLTRMVPNKGVHVLIDALALLKQRGIPFSAVLAGQGEMLEQCKAQASQLGLDDLVSFPGWIGGDDKINLIQQADIIALPSITEIQGIGILDAFAWGKTLITTDDIGIRQTAKHQVNAWCAKADDAISLADGIEYLISHPDEALKYAQQGKNEALEKYCFEQIAKEHNDFIFTIVN
;
A
#
# COMPACT_ATOMS: atom_id res chain seq x y z
N LEU A 1 3.74 2.41 -30.30
CA LEU A 1 4.09 3.32 -29.21
C LEU A 1 5.59 3.19 -28.91
N LYS A 2 6.28 4.32 -28.63
CA LYS A 2 7.68 4.35 -28.22
C LYS A 2 7.86 3.52 -26.93
N LYS A 3 8.88 2.69 -26.89
CA LYS A 3 9.22 1.86 -25.72
C LYS A 3 10.41 2.46 -25.00
N PHE A 4 10.38 2.46 -23.69
CA PHE A 4 11.45 2.98 -22.85
C PHE A 4 12.12 1.87 -22.07
N LYS A 5 13.38 2.09 -21.76
CA LYS A 5 14.13 1.28 -20.80
C LYS A 5 14.16 1.99 -19.46
N ILE A 6 13.65 1.33 -18.42
CA ILE A 6 13.35 1.96 -17.15
C ILE A 6 14.06 1.20 -16.03
N ILE A 7 14.86 1.91 -15.22
CA ILE A 7 15.34 1.38 -13.95
C ILE A 7 14.28 1.68 -12.89
N ASN A 8 13.72 0.65 -12.28
CA ASN A 8 12.78 0.75 -11.17
C ASN A 8 13.50 0.30 -9.88
N THR A 9 13.57 1.19 -8.88
CA THR A 9 14.53 0.99 -7.77
C THR A 9 14.01 1.43 -6.41
N VAL A 10 14.47 0.70 -5.37
CA VAL A 10 14.21 1.04 -3.97
C VAL A 10 15.46 0.82 -3.11
N TYR A 11 15.71 1.74 -2.18
CA TYR A 11 16.75 1.68 -1.15
C TYR A 11 16.17 2.07 0.21
N GLY A 12 16.70 1.49 1.28
CA GLY A 12 16.11 1.52 2.62
C GLY A 12 15.01 0.47 2.77
N ASP A 13 14.45 0.32 3.96
CA ASP A 13 13.41 -0.67 4.22
C ASP A 13 12.24 -0.52 3.26
N ALA A 14 11.98 -1.56 2.49
CA ALA A 14 10.89 -1.65 1.54
C ALA A 14 9.87 -2.74 1.90
N THR A 15 9.94 -3.30 3.09
CA THR A 15 9.03 -4.36 3.53
C THR A 15 7.55 -3.97 3.41
N GLY A 16 6.71 -4.94 3.08
CA GLY A 16 5.27 -4.76 2.94
C GLY A 16 4.86 -4.01 1.66
N GLY A 17 3.92 -3.07 1.79
CA GLY A 17 3.26 -2.43 0.65
C GLY A 17 4.19 -1.67 -0.30
N ARG A 18 5.33 -1.17 0.18
CA ARG A 18 6.29 -0.46 -0.70
C ARG A 18 6.94 -1.38 -1.72
N TRP A 19 7.34 -2.59 -1.31
CA TRP A 19 7.90 -3.57 -2.25
C TRP A 19 6.86 -4.04 -3.25
N GLN A 20 5.63 -4.27 -2.79
CA GLN A 20 4.53 -4.60 -3.70
C GLN A 20 4.34 -3.50 -4.75
N ALA A 21 4.35 -2.23 -4.36
CA ALA A 21 4.23 -1.12 -5.32
C ALA A 21 5.41 -1.04 -6.32
N VAL A 22 6.62 -1.44 -5.93
CA VAL A 22 7.76 -1.58 -6.88
C VAL A 22 7.43 -2.63 -7.95
N LEU A 23 6.91 -3.79 -7.55
CA LEU A 23 6.54 -4.86 -8.47
C LEU A 23 5.33 -4.48 -9.33
N ASP A 24 4.35 -3.84 -8.75
CA ASP A 24 3.13 -3.40 -9.44
C ASP A 24 3.44 -2.38 -10.54
N ILE A 25 4.26 -1.37 -10.26
CA ILE A 25 4.71 -0.41 -11.29
C ILE A 25 5.54 -1.11 -12.37
N ALA A 26 6.40 -2.08 -12.00
CA ALA A 26 7.13 -2.87 -12.98
C ALA A 26 6.19 -3.66 -13.91
N ASN A 27 5.18 -4.33 -13.34
CA ASN A 27 4.20 -5.11 -14.10
C ASN A 27 3.35 -4.23 -15.00
N THR A 28 2.85 -3.08 -14.50
CA THR A 28 2.04 -2.15 -15.28
C THR A 28 2.80 -1.59 -16.49
N LEU A 29 4.04 -1.19 -16.30
CA LEU A 29 4.85 -0.65 -17.40
C LEU A 29 5.30 -1.75 -18.37
N LYS A 30 5.60 -2.96 -17.87
CA LYS A 30 5.90 -4.12 -18.72
C LYS A 30 4.71 -4.49 -19.63
N SER A 31 3.47 -4.37 -19.16
CA SER A 31 2.28 -4.67 -19.95
C SER A 31 2.14 -3.76 -21.19
N TYR A 32 2.71 -2.56 -21.14
CA TYR A 32 2.83 -1.65 -22.29
C TYR A 32 4.09 -1.88 -23.14
N GLY A 33 4.88 -2.90 -22.81
CA GLY A 33 6.06 -3.32 -23.57
C GLY A 33 7.33 -2.52 -23.28
N HIS A 34 7.39 -1.78 -22.15
CA HIS A 34 8.63 -1.16 -21.68
C HIS A 34 9.60 -2.20 -21.13
N GLU A 35 10.90 -1.97 -21.28
CA GLU A 35 11.96 -2.78 -20.67
C GLU A 35 12.20 -2.31 -19.24
N ILE A 36 11.94 -3.18 -18.27
CA ILE A 36 12.10 -2.85 -16.85
C ILE A 36 13.31 -3.56 -16.26
N VAL A 37 14.18 -2.80 -15.64
CA VAL A 37 15.35 -3.27 -14.90
C VAL A 37 15.12 -3.00 -13.42
N LEU A 38 14.93 -4.07 -12.63
CA LEU A 38 14.77 -3.94 -11.18
C LEU A 38 16.13 -3.84 -10.49
N LEU A 39 16.27 -2.83 -9.62
CA LEU A 39 17.45 -2.62 -8.81
C LEU A 39 17.07 -2.34 -7.35
N ARG A 40 17.74 -2.98 -6.41
CA ARG A 40 17.52 -2.74 -4.97
C ARG A 40 18.82 -2.68 -4.16
N GLY A 41 18.73 -2.13 -2.96
CA GLY A 41 19.76 -2.25 -1.95
C GLY A 41 19.81 -3.67 -1.37
N GLU A 42 20.93 -4.01 -0.75
CA GLU A 42 21.15 -5.31 -0.10
C GLU A 42 20.18 -5.57 1.05
N GLU A 43 19.76 -4.52 1.75
CA GLU A 43 18.79 -4.58 2.84
C GLU A 43 17.45 -5.22 2.45
N ASN A 44 17.12 -5.19 1.16
CA ASN A 44 15.89 -5.77 0.62
C ASN A 44 16.11 -7.12 -0.09
N ALA A 45 17.30 -7.72 0.03
CA ALA A 45 17.65 -8.94 -0.70
C ALA A 45 16.76 -10.15 -0.38
N HIS A 46 16.19 -10.19 0.83
CA HIS A 46 15.27 -11.23 1.30
C HIS A 46 13.86 -11.16 0.72
N LEU A 47 13.47 -10.01 0.10
CA LEU A 47 12.12 -9.82 -0.41
C LEU A 47 11.91 -10.63 -1.70
N ASN A 48 10.80 -11.35 -1.78
CA ASN A 48 10.44 -12.11 -2.97
C ASN A 48 10.16 -11.19 -4.15
N SER A 49 10.75 -11.50 -5.30
CA SER A 49 10.60 -10.75 -6.55
C SER A 49 9.73 -11.46 -7.58
N GLY A 50 9.20 -12.62 -7.25
CA GLY A 50 8.53 -13.46 -8.25
C GLY A 50 9.49 -13.86 -9.37
N GLU A 51 9.07 -13.70 -10.61
CA GLU A 51 9.88 -14.03 -11.82
C GLU A 51 10.82 -12.90 -12.25
N TRP A 52 10.87 -11.77 -11.55
CA TRP A 52 11.70 -10.65 -11.94
C TRP A 52 13.18 -10.87 -11.63
N PRO A 53 14.08 -10.78 -12.61
CA PRO A 53 15.51 -10.71 -12.35
C PRO A 53 15.84 -9.39 -11.66
N ILE A 54 16.57 -9.47 -10.54
CA ILE A 54 16.90 -8.30 -9.74
C ILE A 54 18.39 -8.09 -9.66
N HIS A 55 18.80 -6.84 -9.89
CA HIS A 55 20.15 -6.38 -9.60
C HIS A 55 20.23 -5.89 -8.15
N VAL A 56 21.35 -6.15 -7.49
CA VAL A 56 21.62 -5.69 -6.12
C VAL A 56 22.90 -4.85 -6.14
N ILE A 57 22.79 -3.60 -5.71
CA ILE A 57 23.94 -2.73 -5.48
C ILE A 57 23.88 -2.26 -4.03
N PRO A 58 24.81 -2.72 -3.15
CA PRO A 58 24.84 -2.32 -1.78
C PRO A 58 25.03 -0.81 -1.61
N ASN A 59 24.29 -0.22 -0.66
CA ASN A 59 24.43 1.18 -0.29
C ASN A 59 24.30 1.37 1.21
N THR A 60 25.41 1.58 1.89
CA THR A 60 25.48 1.70 3.35
C THR A 60 25.06 3.06 3.89
N GLY A 61 24.74 4.05 3.05
CA GLY A 61 24.35 5.38 3.51
C GLY A 61 23.78 6.29 2.40
N PHE A 62 23.37 7.50 2.80
CA PHE A 62 22.85 8.49 1.85
C PHE A 62 23.92 9.08 0.92
N TYR A 63 25.17 9.12 1.38
CA TYR A 63 26.28 9.83 0.73
C TYR A 63 27.43 8.90 0.33
N SER A 64 27.18 7.62 0.13
CA SER A 64 28.19 6.65 -0.26
C SER A 64 28.70 6.93 -1.68
N ILE A 65 29.93 7.45 -1.80
CA ILE A 65 30.60 7.67 -3.08
C ILE A 65 30.79 6.35 -3.82
N ALA A 66 31.19 5.29 -3.11
CA ALA A 66 31.40 3.96 -3.69
C ALA A 66 30.10 3.40 -4.32
N ALA A 67 28.96 3.55 -3.63
CA ALA A 67 27.65 3.16 -4.19
C ALA A 67 27.27 4.04 -5.39
N ALA A 68 27.51 5.34 -5.32
CA ALA A 68 27.24 6.25 -6.43
C ALA A 68 28.07 5.92 -7.69
N LEU A 69 29.35 5.55 -7.53
CA LEU A 69 30.17 5.10 -8.66
C LEU A 69 29.70 3.76 -9.27
N LYS A 70 29.28 2.79 -8.43
CA LYS A 70 28.69 1.54 -8.92
C LYS A 70 27.37 1.80 -9.67
N VAL A 71 26.49 2.66 -9.13
CA VAL A 71 25.25 3.05 -9.80
C VAL A 71 25.51 3.81 -11.10
N ARG A 72 26.53 4.69 -11.14
CA ARG A 72 26.96 5.36 -12.37
C ARG A 72 27.33 4.36 -13.46
N LYS A 73 28.20 3.39 -13.14
CA LYS A 73 28.58 2.33 -14.07
C LYS A 73 27.35 1.55 -14.56
N PHE A 74 26.45 1.20 -13.65
CA PHE A 74 25.19 0.52 -13.97
C PHE A 74 24.30 1.33 -14.92
N ILE A 75 24.15 2.65 -14.70
CA ILE A 75 23.42 3.55 -15.62
C ILE A 75 24.09 3.57 -17.01
N GLN A 76 25.42 3.64 -17.08
CA GLN A 76 26.16 3.63 -18.33
C GLN A 76 26.03 2.31 -19.10
N GLU A 77 25.98 1.18 -18.39
CA GLU A 77 25.78 -0.15 -18.99
C GLU A 77 24.33 -0.36 -19.47
N LYS A 78 23.36 0.05 -18.66
CA LYS A 78 21.94 -0.19 -18.98
C LYS A 78 21.34 0.85 -19.92
N GLN A 79 21.91 2.05 -19.99
CA GLN A 79 21.42 3.16 -20.85
C GLN A 79 19.89 3.41 -20.67
N PRO A 80 19.37 3.65 -19.45
CA PRO A 80 17.95 3.84 -19.24
C PRO A 80 17.46 5.19 -19.80
N ASP A 81 16.17 5.27 -20.08
CA ASP A 81 15.47 6.50 -20.46
C ASP A 81 14.85 7.18 -19.21
N LEU A 82 14.54 6.40 -18.16
CA LEU A 82 13.89 6.86 -16.94
C LEU A 82 14.37 6.06 -15.74
N ILE A 83 14.45 6.71 -14.58
CA ILE A 83 14.70 6.06 -13.29
C ILE A 83 13.47 6.31 -12.41
N ILE A 84 12.81 5.25 -11.93
CA ILE A 84 11.70 5.32 -10.96
C ILE A 84 12.25 4.95 -9.59
N ALA A 85 12.20 5.87 -8.65
CA ALA A 85 12.80 5.76 -7.32
C ALA A 85 11.71 5.75 -6.22
N HIS A 86 11.57 4.62 -5.51
CA HIS A 86 10.55 4.41 -4.49
C HIS A 86 10.98 4.87 -3.07
N SER A 87 12.07 5.59 -2.97
CA SER A 87 12.53 6.14 -1.68
C SER A 87 13.41 7.36 -1.87
N GLY A 88 13.45 8.23 -0.86
CA GLY A 88 14.36 9.37 -0.86
C GLY A 88 15.84 8.96 -0.93
N LYS A 89 16.21 7.80 -0.36
CA LYS A 89 17.58 7.24 -0.44
C LYS A 89 17.93 6.90 -1.89
N ALA A 90 17.00 6.30 -2.64
CA ALA A 90 17.18 6.02 -4.07
C ALA A 90 17.32 7.31 -4.89
N VAL A 91 16.45 8.31 -4.68
CA VAL A 91 16.56 9.61 -5.36
C VAL A 91 17.93 10.24 -5.17
N TRP A 92 18.41 10.31 -3.93
CA TRP A 92 19.72 10.88 -3.63
C TRP A 92 20.86 10.11 -4.27
N LEU A 93 20.83 8.78 -4.22
CA LEU A 93 21.87 7.92 -4.77
C LEU A 93 21.99 8.12 -6.28
N PHE A 94 20.87 8.09 -7.02
CA PHE A 94 20.89 8.24 -8.46
C PHE A 94 21.24 9.67 -8.90
N LYS A 95 20.73 10.70 -8.22
CA LYS A 95 21.11 12.10 -8.50
C LYS A 95 22.60 12.34 -8.27
N ASN A 96 23.19 11.75 -7.24
CA ASN A 96 24.62 11.83 -6.98
C ASN A 96 25.45 11.02 -8.01
N ALA A 97 25.00 9.83 -8.39
CA ALA A 97 25.65 9.02 -9.40
C ALA A 97 25.76 9.75 -10.76
N MET A 98 24.80 10.61 -11.08
CA MET A 98 24.76 11.35 -12.35
C MET A 98 25.48 12.71 -12.30
N LEU A 99 26.12 13.10 -11.19
CA LEU A 99 26.89 14.35 -11.12
C LEU A 99 28.03 14.31 -12.14
N GLY A 100 28.12 15.32 -13.03
CA GLY A 100 29.12 15.42 -14.09
C GLY A 100 28.92 14.46 -15.29
N MET A 101 27.81 13.71 -15.37
CA MET A 101 27.46 13.00 -16.60
C MET A 101 26.89 13.98 -17.64
N GLN A 102 27.25 13.81 -18.91
CA GLN A 102 26.72 14.61 -20.02
C GLN A 102 25.23 14.35 -20.21
N LYS A 103 24.81 13.07 -20.32
CA LYS A 103 23.40 12.67 -20.38
C LYS A 103 22.87 12.49 -18.96
N LYS A 104 21.90 13.32 -18.58
CA LYS A 104 21.16 13.16 -17.33
C LYS A 104 19.86 12.42 -17.61
N ILE A 105 19.62 11.35 -16.88
CA ILE A 105 18.39 10.58 -16.94
C ILE A 105 17.39 11.16 -15.94
N PRO A 106 16.13 11.44 -16.32
CA PRO A 106 15.13 11.93 -15.39
C PRO A 106 14.88 10.90 -14.27
N VAL A 107 14.69 11.41 -13.05
CA VAL A 107 14.37 10.61 -11.86
C VAL A 107 12.95 10.95 -11.44
N LEU A 108 12.05 9.98 -11.54
CA LEU A 108 10.70 10.01 -11.01
C LEU A 108 10.69 9.47 -9.58
N ALA A 109 10.28 10.29 -8.62
CA ALA A 109 10.10 9.84 -7.24
C ALA A 109 8.67 9.33 -7.02
N VAL A 110 8.52 8.12 -6.48
CA VAL A 110 7.23 7.59 -6.02
C VAL A 110 7.10 7.80 -4.51
N ASN A 111 6.12 8.57 -4.09
CA ASN A 111 5.91 8.98 -2.71
C ASN A 111 4.84 8.10 -2.04
N HIS A 112 5.29 7.18 -1.16
CA HIS A 112 4.47 6.20 -0.43
C HIS A 112 4.26 6.52 1.05
N SER A 113 4.83 7.62 1.57
CA SER A 113 4.85 7.91 2.99
C SER A 113 4.85 9.41 3.28
N HIS A 114 4.65 9.79 4.53
CA HIS A 114 4.76 11.18 5.01
C HIS A 114 6.17 11.76 4.87
N ASN A 115 7.21 10.92 4.75
CA ASN A 115 8.60 11.40 4.67
C ASN A 115 8.99 11.75 3.22
N VAL A 116 8.41 12.83 2.71
CA VAL A 116 8.58 13.29 1.33
C VAL A 116 9.75 14.26 1.13
N LYS A 117 10.29 14.86 2.20
CA LYS A 117 11.36 15.87 2.12
C LYS A 117 12.59 15.41 1.31
N ARG A 118 12.91 14.12 1.43
CA ARG A 118 14.10 13.55 0.75
C ARG A 118 13.89 13.26 -0.73
N THR A 119 12.65 13.30 -1.23
CA THR A 119 12.34 13.07 -2.64
C THR A 119 12.36 14.35 -3.49
N LEU A 120 12.41 15.54 -2.88
CA LEU A 120 12.32 16.85 -3.58
C LEU A 120 13.40 17.07 -4.65
N ARG A 121 14.53 16.36 -4.58
CA ARG A 121 15.58 16.40 -5.60
C ARG A 121 15.22 15.71 -6.93
N ALA A 122 14.11 14.98 -6.96
CA ALA A 122 13.65 14.31 -8.18
C ALA A 122 13.24 15.32 -9.28
N ASP A 123 13.17 14.83 -10.51
CA ASP A 123 12.78 15.63 -11.68
C ASP A 123 11.28 15.57 -11.93
N ALA A 124 10.60 14.51 -11.44
CA ALA A 124 9.16 14.32 -11.49
C ALA A 124 8.66 13.58 -10.25
N PHE A 125 7.35 13.64 -9.98
CA PHE A 125 6.75 13.06 -8.78
C PHE A 125 5.47 12.28 -9.10
N LEU A 126 5.39 11.05 -8.60
CA LEU A 126 4.18 10.26 -8.53
C LEU A 126 3.76 10.18 -7.06
N HIS A 127 2.54 10.57 -6.77
CA HIS A 127 1.97 10.53 -5.42
C HIS A 127 0.86 9.49 -5.38
N ILE A 128 0.83 8.65 -4.35
CA ILE A 128 -0.20 7.60 -4.26
C ILE A 128 -1.56 8.13 -3.79
N THR A 129 -1.59 9.34 -3.22
CA THR A 129 -2.83 10.03 -2.82
C THR A 129 -2.70 11.55 -3.00
N PRO A 130 -3.84 12.30 -3.13
CA PRO A 130 -3.82 13.77 -3.14
C PRO A 130 -3.17 14.36 -1.89
N TYR A 131 -3.39 13.75 -0.72
CA TYR A 131 -2.77 14.18 0.52
C TYR A 131 -1.24 14.18 0.46
N VAL A 132 -0.63 13.13 -0.13
CA VAL A 132 0.84 13.09 -0.30
C VAL A 132 1.31 14.15 -1.30
N GLN A 133 0.53 14.46 -2.32
CA GLN A 133 0.84 15.57 -3.23
C GLN A 133 0.87 16.90 -2.47
N GLU A 134 -0.11 17.18 -1.63
CA GLU A 134 -0.16 18.39 -0.79
C GLU A 134 1.06 18.49 0.12
N LEU A 135 1.48 17.39 0.76
CA LEU A 135 2.69 17.34 1.58
C LEU A 135 3.96 17.72 0.80
N VAL A 136 4.08 17.24 -0.44
CA VAL A 136 5.22 17.56 -1.30
C VAL A 136 5.16 19.03 -1.74
N GLN A 137 4.00 19.50 -2.21
CA GLN A 137 3.80 20.87 -2.68
C GLN A 137 4.02 21.91 -1.57
N ALA A 138 3.70 21.58 -0.33
CA ALA A 138 3.97 22.45 0.83
C ALA A 138 5.47 22.69 1.07
N LEU A 139 6.32 21.78 0.60
CA LEU A 139 7.78 21.88 0.74
C LEU A 139 8.50 22.39 -0.52
N GLN A 140 7.79 22.45 -1.64
CA GLN A 140 8.35 22.86 -2.93
C GLN A 140 8.34 24.39 -3.10
N SER A 141 9.41 24.93 -3.69
CA SER A 141 9.42 26.29 -4.25
C SER A 141 8.48 26.39 -5.45
N ASN A 142 8.16 27.62 -5.87
CA ASN A 142 7.30 27.84 -7.04
C ASN A 142 7.87 27.20 -8.33
N GLU A 143 9.19 27.17 -8.49
CA GLU A 143 9.85 26.52 -9.64
C GLU A 143 9.75 24.99 -9.55
N GLU A 144 9.90 24.43 -8.37
CA GLU A 144 9.79 22.98 -8.18
C GLU A 144 8.36 22.47 -8.39
N LYS A 145 7.34 23.28 -8.11
CA LYS A 145 5.93 22.95 -8.39
C LYS A 145 5.62 22.81 -9.88
N LYS A 146 6.46 23.38 -10.77
CA LYS A 146 6.34 23.23 -12.23
C LYS A 146 6.83 21.88 -12.75
N LYS A 147 7.57 21.10 -11.94
CA LYS A 147 8.01 19.76 -12.33
C LYS A 147 6.79 18.85 -12.58
N PRO A 148 6.88 17.91 -13.53
CA PRO A 148 5.80 16.94 -13.76
C PRO A 148 5.44 16.21 -12.47
N GLN A 149 4.15 16.24 -12.10
CA GLN A 149 3.65 15.50 -10.94
C GLN A 149 2.22 15.02 -11.18
N ARG A 150 1.94 13.82 -10.70
CA ARG A 150 0.64 13.20 -10.87
C ARG A 150 0.27 12.37 -9.64
N VAL A 151 -1.00 12.34 -9.29
CA VAL A 151 -1.56 11.40 -8.33
C VAL A 151 -1.98 10.15 -9.10
N ILE A 152 -1.36 9.00 -8.76
CA ILE A 152 -1.74 7.69 -9.28
C ILE A 152 -1.75 6.74 -8.08
N SER A 153 -2.89 6.17 -7.79
CA SER A 153 -3.11 5.25 -6.67
C SER A 153 -2.25 3.99 -6.77
N ASN A 154 -2.02 3.31 -5.64
CA ASN A 154 -1.68 1.89 -5.70
C ASN A 154 -2.81 1.14 -6.40
N LEU A 155 -2.49 -0.01 -6.98
CA LEU A 155 -3.47 -0.86 -7.63
C LEU A 155 -3.88 -2.05 -6.76
N THR A 156 -4.98 -2.68 -7.14
CA THR A 156 -5.36 -4.01 -6.69
C THR A 156 -5.61 -4.92 -7.89
N TYR A 157 -5.34 -6.20 -7.70
CA TYR A 157 -5.69 -7.22 -8.69
C TYR A 157 -7.12 -7.71 -8.44
N LEU A 158 -7.94 -7.61 -9.44
CA LEU A 158 -9.29 -8.13 -9.37
C LEU A 158 -9.26 -9.66 -9.22
N PRO A 159 -10.12 -10.24 -8.36
CA PRO A 159 -10.18 -11.69 -8.20
C PRO A 159 -10.57 -12.36 -9.52
N LYS A 160 -9.92 -13.50 -9.80
CA LYS A 160 -10.23 -14.34 -10.97
C LYS A 160 -11.51 -15.17 -10.81
N VAL A 161 -12.09 -15.16 -9.61
CA VAL A 161 -13.35 -15.82 -9.26
C VAL A 161 -14.40 -14.77 -8.94
N GLU A 162 -15.67 -15.18 -8.99
CA GLU A 162 -16.75 -14.27 -8.61
C GLU A 162 -16.57 -13.78 -7.16
N ALA A 163 -16.58 -12.47 -7.00
CA ALA A 163 -16.39 -11.78 -5.74
C ALA A 163 -17.48 -10.70 -5.57
N SER A 164 -18.72 -11.09 -5.74
CA SER A 164 -19.86 -10.20 -5.54
C SER A 164 -20.06 -9.90 -4.06
N PRO A 165 -20.39 -8.64 -3.70
CA PRO A 165 -20.77 -8.29 -2.36
C PRO A 165 -21.94 -9.13 -1.86
N LYS A 166 -21.90 -9.52 -0.58
CA LYS A 166 -22.94 -10.37 0.04
C LYS A 166 -23.43 -9.72 1.32
N PRO A 167 -24.71 -9.89 1.67
CA PRO A 167 -25.20 -9.48 2.99
C PRO A 167 -24.42 -10.18 4.11
N LEU A 168 -24.21 -9.45 5.20
CA LEU A 168 -23.54 -10.00 6.38
C LEU A 168 -24.34 -11.16 6.96
N LYS A 169 -23.65 -12.23 7.37
CA LYS A 169 -24.22 -13.40 8.02
C LYS A 169 -23.82 -13.41 9.50
N GLN A 170 -24.69 -13.87 10.39
CA GLN A 170 -24.37 -14.05 11.79
C GLN A 170 -24.12 -15.54 12.10
N PRO A 171 -23.09 -15.84 12.93
CA PRO A 171 -22.07 -14.92 13.45
C PRO A 171 -21.20 -14.37 12.34
N VAL A 172 -20.83 -13.07 12.39
CA VAL A 172 -19.97 -12.45 11.39
C VAL A 172 -18.52 -12.90 11.56
N ASN A 173 -17.84 -13.12 10.45
CA ASN A 173 -16.40 -13.39 10.42
C ASN A 173 -15.63 -12.10 10.10
N ILE A 174 -14.91 -11.58 11.11
CA ILE A 174 -14.11 -10.37 11.02
C ILE A 174 -12.66 -10.76 10.69
N VAL A 175 -12.12 -10.24 9.62
CA VAL A 175 -10.76 -10.56 9.20
C VAL A 175 -9.90 -9.31 9.15
N MET A 176 -8.70 -9.40 9.72
CA MET A 176 -7.65 -8.40 9.60
C MET A 176 -6.41 -9.04 8.99
N LEU A 177 -5.89 -8.46 7.92
CA LEU A 177 -4.67 -8.88 7.22
C LEU A 177 -3.69 -7.71 7.21
N THR A 178 -2.73 -7.70 8.15
CA THR A 178 -1.78 -6.58 8.26
C THR A 178 -0.51 -6.99 9.01
N ARG A 179 0.51 -6.12 8.95
CA ARG A 179 1.66 -6.26 9.86
C ARG A 179 1.24 -5.94 11.29
N MET A 180 1.70 -6.74 12.24
CA MET A 180 1.44 -6.54 13.67
C MET A 180 2.40 -5.50 14.25
N VAL A 181 2.15 -4.22 13.93
CA VAL A 181 2.94 -3.05 14.38
C VAL A 181 2.00 -1.97 14.93
N PRO A 182 2.46 -1.06 15.82
CA PRO A 182 1.59 -0.15 16.57
C PRO A 182 0.62 0.65 15.71
N ASN A 183 1.11 1.23 14.61
CA ASN A 183 0.30 2.10 13.75
C ASN A 183 -0.81 1.36 12.96
N LYS A 184 -0.88 0.03 13.03
CA LYS A 184 -1.95 -0.76 12.40
C LYS A 184 -3.16 -0.98 13.28
N GLY A 185 -3.12 -0.58 14.56
CA GLY A 185 -4.27 -0.60 15.45
C GLY A 185 -4.80 -1.99 15.80
N VAL A 186 -3.95 -3.05 15.75
CA VAL A 186 -4.37 -4.42 16.09
C VAL A 186 -4.89 -4.50 17.52
N HIS A 187 -4.20 -3.84 18.45
CA HIS A 187 -4.60 -3.74 19.86
C HIS A 187 -5.94 -3.03 20.02
N VAL A 188 -6.21 -1.99 19.23
CA VAL A 188 -7.50 -1.28 19.24
C VAL A 188 -8.64 -2.19 18.76
N LEU A 189 -8.39 -3.02 17.74
CA LEU A 189 -9.37 -4.00 17.28
C LEU A 189 -9.65 -5.05 18.36
N ILE A 190 -8.65 -5.55 19.07
CA ILE A 190 -8.82 -6.53 20.14
C ILE A 190 -9.70 -5.96 21.26
N ASP A 191 -9.49 -4.70 21.68
CA ASP A 191 -10.34 -4.02 22.64
C ASP A 191 -11.77 -3.85 22.12
N ALA A 192 -11.94 -3.50 20.84
CA ALA A 192 -13.26 -3.40 20.21
C ALA A 192 -13.99 -4.76 20.18
N LEU A 193 -13.28 -5.86 19.88
CA LEU A 193 -13.83 -7.23 19.91
C LEU A 193 -14.26 -7.63 21.32
N ALA A 194 -13.53 -7.23 22.35
CA ALA A 194 -13.92 -7.46 23.74
C ALA A 194 -15.23 -6.71 24.09
N LEU A 195 -15.40 -5.46 23.60
CA LEU A 195 -16.64 -4.72 23.74
C LEU A 195 -17.82 -5.41 23.04
N LEU A 196 -17.63 -5.94 21.81
CA LEU A 196 -18.66 -6.70 21.12
C LEU A 196 -19.08 -7.95 21.90
N LYS A 197 -18.12 -8.69 22.47
CA LYS A 197 -18.39 -9.84 23.35
C LYS A 197 -19.22 -9.41 24.56
N GLN A 198 -18.86 -8.33 25.25
CA GLN A 198 -19.60 -7.80 26.40
C GLN A 198 -21.03 -7.40 26.03
N ARG A 199 -21.25 -6.91 24.79
CA ARG A 199 -22.59 -6.57 24.26
C ARG A 199 -23.39 -7.79 23.79
N GLY A 200 -22.81 -9.00 23.85
CA GLY A 200 -23.47 -10.22 23.40
C GLY A 200 -23.60 -10.36 21.89
N ILE A 201 -22.82 -9.62 21.11
CA ILE A 201 -22.82 -9.68 19.64
C ILE A 201 -22.02 -10.90 19.19
N PRO A 202 -22.59 -11.86 18.43
CA PRO A 202 -21.90 -13.05 17.99
C PRO A 202 -20.96 -12.75 16.81
N PHE A 203 -19.68 -13.12 16.96
CA PHE A 203 -18.65 -13.00 15.93
C PHE A 203 -17.58 -14.08 16.05
N SER A 204 -16.77 -14.24 15.01
CA SER A 204 -15.43 -14.82 15.03
C SER A 204 -14.44 -13.84 14.40
N ALA A 205 -13.16 -13.90 14.77
CA ALA A 205 -12.17 -13.04 14.19
C ALA A 205 -10.86 -13.78 13.85
N VAL A 206 -10.26 -13.40 12.71
CA VAL A 206 -8.95 -13.89 12.28
C VAL A 206 -8.02 -12.70 12.07
N LEU A 207 -7.03 -12.56 12.95
CA LEU A 207 -6.03 -11.48 12.89
C LEU A 207 -4.73 -12.05 12.33
N ALA A 208 -4.59 -11.98 11.00
CA ALA A 208 -3.46 -12.55 10.27
C ALA A 208 -2.36 -11.52 10.03
N GLY A 209 -1.13 -11.90 10.30
CA GLY A 209 0.07 -11.11 10.10
C GLY A 209 1.19 -11.43 11.06
N GLN A 210 2.32 -10.75 10.86
CA GLN A 210 3.50 -10.81 11.73
C GLN A 210 3.99 -9.41 12.07
N GLY A 211 4.75 -9.28 13.14
CA GLY A 211 5.34 -8.05 13.59
C GLY A 211 5.64 -8.07 15.10
N GLU A 212 6.27 -7.02 15.57
CA GLU A 212 6.73 -6.88 16.95
C GLU A 212 5.61 -6.96 18.00
N MET A 213 4.37 -6.63 17.61
CA MET A 213 3.23 -6.67 18.53
C MET A 213 2.50 -8.01 18.59
N LEU A 214 2.87 -9.01 17.79
CA LEU A 214 2.08 -10.26 17.69
C LEU A 214 1.85 -10.93 19.05
N GLU A 215 2.91 -11.12 19.82
CA GLU A 215 2.79 -11.81 21.13
C GLU A 215 2.07 -10.94 22.16
N GLN A 216 2.24 -9.63 22.13
CA GLN A 216 1.49 -8.71 22.97
C GLN A 216 -0.03 -8.75 22.63
N CYS A 217 -0.37 -8.79 21.34
CA CYS A 217 -1.77 -8.88 20.89
C CYS A 217 -2.42 -10.20 21.30
N LYS A 218 -1.71 -11.33 21.22
CA LYS A 218 -2.19 -12.63 21.72
C LYS A 218 -2.46 -12.58 23.24
N ALA A 219 -1.52 -12.03 24.00
CA ALA A 219 -1.66 -11.90 25.45
C ALA A 219 -2.85 -10.99 25.81
N GLN A 220 -3.05 -9.88 25.11
CA GLN A 220 -4.19 -8.99 25.29
C GLN A 220 -5.51 -9.70 25.01
N ALA A 221 -5.62 -10.43 23.92
CA ALA A 221 -6.82 -11.19 23.57
C ALA A 221 -7.16 -12.25 24.65
N SER A 222 -6.16 -12.98 25.15
CA SER A 222 -6.34 -13.96 26.21
C SER A 222 -6.77 -13.31 27.53
N GLN A 223 -6.15 -12.19 27.93
CA GLN A 223 -6.56 -11.44 29.12
C GLN A 223 -8.01 -10.95 29.08
N LEU A 224 -8.50 -10.63 27.88
CA LEU A 224 -9.89 -10.23 27.63
C LEU A 224 -10.82 -11.44 27.39
N GLY A 225 -10.30 -12.67 27.51
CA GLY A 225 -11.07 -13.90 27.37
C GLY A 225 -11.58 -14.14 25.95
N LEU A 226 -10.82 -13.75 24.93
CA LEU A 226 -11.19 -13.88 23.51
C LEU A 226 -10.63 -15.14 22.83
N ASP A 227 -10.02 -16.08 23.57
CA ASP A 227 -9.29 -17.22 23.02
C ASP A 227 -10.14 -18.10 22.07
N ASP A 228 -11.42 -18.27 22.38
CA ASP A 228 -12.36 -19.06 21.57
C ASP A 228 -12.94 -18.28 20.36
N LEU A 229 -12.74 -16.96 20.29
CA LEU A 229 -13.34 -16.06 19.28
C LEU A 229 -12.31 -15.47 18.31
N VAL A 230 -11.04 -15.36 18.73
CA VAL A 230 -10.00 -14.68 17.98
C VAL A 230 -8.82 -15.62 17.71
N SER A 231 -8.44 -15.77 16.47
CA SER A 231 -7.29 -16.56 16.06
C SER A 231 -6.17 -15.71 15.44
N PHE A 232 -4.92 -16.13 15.66
CA PHE A 232 -3.71 -15.48 15.17
C PHE A 232 -2.86 -16.48 14.37
N PRO A 233 -3.19 -16.73 13.09
CA PRO A 233 -2.49 -17.74 12.28
C PRO A 233 -1.06 -17.30 11.87
N GLY A 234 -0.64 -16.10 12.21
CA GLY A 234 0.63 -15.56 11.76
C GLY A 234 0.55 -14.97 10.33
N TRP A 235 1.68 -14.97 9.63
CA TRP A 235 1.70 -14.47 8.25
C TRP A 235 1.00 -15.46 7.31
N ILE A 236 0.12 -14.94 6.47
CA ILE A 236 -0.62 -15.69 5.45
C ILE A 236 -0.38 -15.07 4.08
N GLY A 237 -0.15 -15.89 3.05
CA GLY A 237 0.06 -15.47 1.67
C GLY A 237 -0.50 -16.46 0.66
N GLY A 238 -0.36 -16.16 -0.63
CA GLY A 238 -0.84 -17.05 -1.69
C GLY A 238 -2.33 -17.37 -1.61
N ASP A 239 -2.69 -18.63 -1.85
CA ASP A 239 -4.07 -19.09 -1.85
C ASP A 239 -4.74 -19.01 -0.47
N ASP A 240 -3.98 -19.15 0.61
CA ASP A 240 -4.53 -19.01 1.97
C ASP A 240 -5.01 -17.58 2.26
N LYS A 241 -4.29 -16.56 1.76
CA LYS A 241 -4.76 -15.17 1.81
C LYS A 241 -6.07 -15.00 1.06
N ILE A 242 -6.17 -15.58 -0.14
CA ILE A 242 -7.38 -15.55 -0.96
C ILE A 242 -8.55 -16.20 -0.23
N ASN A 243 -8.35 -17.40 0.29
CA ASN A 243 -9.36 -18.14 1.04
C ASN A 243 -9.84 -17.37 2.28
N LEU A 244 -8.92 -16.76 3.02
CA LEU A 244 -9.26 -15.96 4.20
C LEU A 244 -10.09 -14.73 3.83
N ILE A 245 -9.72 -13.99 2.78
CA ILE A 245 -10.51 -12.85 2.30
C ILE A 245 -11.90 -13.31 1.82
N GLN A 246 -11.99 -14.44 1.10
CA GLN A 246 -13.28 -14.96 0.65
C GLN A 246 -14.22 -15.29 1.81
N GLN A 247 -13.71 -15.84 2.91
CA GLN A 247 -14.47 -16.21 4.09
C GLN A 247 -14.84 -15.03 4.98
N ALA A 248 -14.19 -13.87 4.81
CA ALA A 248 -14.50 -12.68 5.57
C ALA A 248 -15.90 -12.13 5.24
N ASP A 249 -16.65 -11.75 6.26
CA ASP A 249 -17.84 -10.91 6.14
C ASP A 249 -17.44 -9.43 6.26
N ILE A 250 -16.58 -9.10 7.22
CA ILE A 250 -16.05 -7.76 7.46
C ILE A 250 -14.52 -7.82 7.40
N ILE A 251 -13.92 -6.96 6.60
CA ILE A 251 -12.48 -6.66 6.66
C ILE A 251 -12.29 -5.47 7.61
N ALA A 252 -11.51 -5.66 8.67
CA ALA A 252 -11.20 -4.62 9.64
C ALA A 252 -9.74 -4.15 9.49
N LEU A 253 -9.55 -2.85 9.20
CA LEU A 253 -8.24 -2.24 9.01
C LEU A 253 -8.13 -0.94 9.83
N PRO A 254 -8.11 -1.01 11.17
CA PRO A 254 -8.18 0.14 12.05
C PRO A 254 -6.81 0.83 12.23
N SER A 255 -6.10 1.09 11.12
CA SER A 255 -4.82 1.77 11.17
C SER A 255 -4.95 3.15 11.84
N ILE A 256 -4.07 3.43 12.80
CA ILE A 256 -4.02 4.72 13.50
C ILE A 256 -3.48 5.81 12.55
N THR A 257 -2.52 5.43 11.71
CA THR A 257 -2.03 6.30 10.65
C THR A 257 -1.62 5.47 9.43
N GLU A 258 -2.05 5.93 8.26
CA GLU A 258 -1.81 5.29 6.97
C GLU A 258 -1.86 6.32 5.84
N ILE A 259 -1.17 6.08 4.75
CA ILE A 259 -1.29 6.93 3.54
C ILE A 259 -2.39 6.40 2.62
N GLN A 260 -2.29 5.13 2.29
CA GLN A 260 -3.28 4.38 1.52
C GLN A 260 -3.04 2.89 1.80
N GLY A 261 -3.90 2.28 2.56
CA GLY A 261 -3.79 0.86 2.88
C GLY A 261 -4.10 -0.01 1.65
N ILE A 262 -3.14 -0.81 1.17
CA ILE A 262 -3.40 -1.79 0.09
C ILE A 262 -4.53 -2.74 0.49
N GLY A 263 -4.63 -3.12 1.76
CA GLY A 263 -5.74 -3.93 2.27
C GLY A 263 -7.12 -3.32 2.05
N ILE A 264 -7.24 -1.98 1.99
CA ILE A 264 -8.49 -1.28 1.64
C ILE A 264 -8.86 -1.59 0.19
N LEU A 265 -7.88 -1.50 -0.72
CA LEU A 265 -8.08 -1.80 -2.14
C LEU A 265 -8.40 -3.28 -2.36
N ASP A 266 -7.77 -4.18 -1.58
CA ASP A 266 -8.08 -5.61 -1.61
C ASP A 266 -9.53 -5.86 -1.12
N ALA A 267 -9.95 -5.23 -0.02
CA ALA A 267 -11.34 -5.35 0.47
C ALA A 267 -12.35 -4.89 -0.59
N PHE A 268 -12.08 -3.77 -1.26
CA PHE A 268 -12.90 -3.26 -2.36
C PHE A 268 -12.93 -4.24 -3.54
N ALA A 269 -11.76 -4.73 -4.00
CA ALA A 269 -11.67 -5.68 -5.10
C ALA A 269 -12.47 -6.97 -4.85
N TRP A 270 -12.50 -7.43 -3.59
CA TRP A 270 -13.25 -8.61 -3.18
C TRP A 270 -14.71 -8.32 -2.81
N GLY A 271 -15.17 -7.08 -2.91
CA GLY A 271 -16.54 -6.68 -2.55
C GLY A 271 -16.88 -6.98 -1.09
N LYS A 272 -15.92 -6.73 -0.19
CA LYS A 272 -16.09 -6.98 1.24
C LYS A 272 -16.54 -5.73 1.97
N THR A 273 -17.39 -5.90 2.97
CA THR A 273 -17.70 -4.82 3.90
C THR A 273 -16.41 -4.41 4.62
N LEU A 274 -16.08 -3.13 4.55
CA LEU A 274 -14.86 -2.56 5.13
C LEU A 274 -15.18 -1.68 6.32
N ILE A 275 -14.50 -1.94 7.44
CA ILE A 275 -14.36 -0.98 8.54
C ILE A 275 -12.91 -0.55 8.68
N THR A 276 -12.67 0.74 8.76
CA THR A 276 -11.35 1.34 8.88
C THR A 276 -11.42 2.58 9.78
N THR A 277 -10.46 3.49 9.71
CA THR A 277 -10.44 4.70 10.52
C THR A 277 -10.55 5.97 9.69
N ASP A 278 -10.81 7.09 10.35
CA ASP A 278 -10.94 8.42 9.76
C ASP A 278 -9.59 9.15 9.58
N ASP A 279 -8.46 8.44 9.62
CA ASP A 279 -7.14 9.03 9.35
C ASP A 279 -7.09 9.72 7.99
N ILE A 280 -6.36 10.84 7.93
CA ILE A 280 -6.34 11.74 6.77
C ILE A 280 -5.93 11.06 5.46
N GLY A 281 -4.99 10.11 5.53
CA GLY A 281 -4.58 9.35 4.36
C GLY A 281 -5.64 8.33 3.93
N ILE A 282 -6.26 7.65 4.89
CA ILE A 282 -7.30 6.65 4.67
C ILE A 282 -8.53 7.29 4.00
N ARG A 283 -8.96 8.46 4.46
CA ARG A 283 -10.12 9.20 3.92
C ARG A 283 -10.00 9.57 2.44
N GLN A 284 -8.80 9.50 1.87
CA GLN A 284 -8.61 9.71 0.44
C GLN A 284 -9.21 8.56 -0.39
N THR A 285 -9.28 7.36 0.18
CA THR A 285 -9.76 6.13 -0.48
C THR A 285 -11.04 5.60 0.16
N ALA A 286 -11.04 5.39 1.47
CA ALA A 286 -12.22 4.94 2.22
C ALA A 286 -13.04 6.14 2.70
N LYS A 287 -14.28 6.23 2.26
CA LYS A 287 -15.20 7.33 2.59
C LYS A 287 -16.31 6.81 3.49
N HIS A 288 -16.42 7.42 4.69
CA HIS A 288 -17.41 7.03 5.68
C HIS A 288 -18.83 7.06 5.11
N GLN A 289 -19.58 5.97 5.36
CA GLN A 289 -20.96 5.77 4.89
C GLN A 289 -21.17 5.87 3.37
N VAL A 290 -20.08 5.70 2.60
CA VAL A 290 -20.13 5.66 1.12
C VAL A 290 -19.63 4.31 0.61
N ASN A 291 -18.36 3.97 0.90
CA ASN A 291 -17.71 2.73 0.48
C ASN A 291 -17.06 1.97 1.64
N ALA A 292 -17.14 2.51 2.86
CA ALA A 292 -16.64 1.92 4.10
C ALA A 292 -17.31 2.55 5.32
N TRP A 293 -17.18 1.90 6.48
CA TRP A 293 -17.35 2.57 7.76
C TRP A 293 -15.98 3.06 8.25
N CYS A 294 -15.87 4.33 8.61
CA CYS A 294 -14.65 4.90 9.16
C CYS A 294 -14.90 5.27 10.63
N ALA A 295 -14.33 4.49 11.54
CA ALA A 295 -14.31 4.76 12.95
C ALA A 295 -13.26 5.84 13.29
N LYS A 296 -13.33 6.44 14.45
CA LYS A 296 -12.30 7.35 14.92
C LYS A 296 -11.00 6.58 15.16
N ALA A 297 -9.89 7.15 14.70
CA ALA A 297 -8.58 6.50 14.86
C ALA A 297 -8.21 6.36 16.35
N ASP A 298 -7.60 5.25 16.71
CA ASP A 298 -7.17 4.90 18.08
C ASP A 298 -8.32 4.92 19.13
N ASP A 299 -9.53 4.53 18.70
CA ASP A 299 -10.74 4.53 19.52
C ASP A 299 -11.50 3.20 19.38
N ALA A 300 -11.31 2.31 20.37
CA ALA A 300 -11.92 0.98 20.40
C ALA A 300 -13.47 1.03 20.52
N ILE A 301 -14.00 2.03 21.20
CA ILE A 301 -15.46 2.21 21.35
C ILE A 301 -16.06 2.58 19.99
N SER A 302 -15.49 3.58 19.32
CA SER A 302 -15.92 3.98 17.98
C SER A 302 -15.81 2.84 16.97
N LEU A 303 -14.80 1.99 17.10
CA LEU A 303 -14.61 0.82 16.22
C LEU A 303 -15.68 -0.26 16.51
N ALA A 304 -15.95 -0.56 17.80
CA ALA A 304 -16.98 -1.51 18.20
C ALA A 304 -18.38 -1.05 17.77
N ASP A 305 -18.70 0.23 17.99
CA ASP A 305 -19.97 0.84 17.57
C ASP A 305 -20.16 0.73 16.04
N GLY A 306 -19.08 0.94 15.28
CA GLY A 306 -19.10 0.80 13.83
C GLY A 306 -19.34 -0.64 13.37
N ILE A 307 -18.71 -1.62 13.99
CA ILE A 307 -18.93 -3.05 13.69
C ILE A 307 -20.38 -3.44 14.03
N GLU A 308 -20.87 -3.05 15.20
CA GLU A 308 -22.26 -3.31 15.63
C GLU A 308 -23.26 -2.65 14.67
N TYR A 309 -22.99 -1.41 14.25
CA TYR A 309 -23.84 -0.72 13.26
C TYR A 309 -23.92 -1.50 11.94
N LEU A 310 -22.78 -1.93 11.39
CA LEU A 310 -22.75 -2.69 10.14
C LEU A 310 -23.51 -4.02 10.25
N ILE A 311 -23.42 -4.70 11.39
CA ILE A 311 -24.15 -5.94 11.67
C ILE A 311 -25.66 -5.69 11.76
N SER A 312 -26.05 -4.58 12.39
CA SER A 312 -27.46 -4.21 12.59
C SER A 312 -28.12 -3.62 11.33
N HIS A 313 -27.31 -3.14 10.38
CA HIS A 313 -27.75 -2.51 9.12
C HIS A 313 -27.13 -3.21 7.90
N PRO A 314 -27.45 -4.49 7.66
CA PRO A 314 -26.77 -5.29 6.62
C PRO A 314 -26.99 -4.76 5.20
N ASP A 315 -28.09 -4.08 4.93
CA ASP A 315 -28.37 -3.45 3.62
C ASP A 315 -27.44 -2.27 3.36
N GLU A 316 -27.08 -1.48 4.37
CA GLU A 316 -26.12 -0.40 4.24
C GLU A 316 -24.70 -0.94 4.13
N ALA A 317 -24.34 -1.95 4.90
CA ALA A 317 -23.08 -2.64 4.78
C ALA A 317 -22.87 -3.19 3.35
N LEU A 318 -23.91 -3.79 2.77
CA LEU A 318 -23.91 -4.28 1.40
C LEU A 318 -23.74 -3.15 0.37
N LYS A 319 -24.41 -2.01 0.57
CA LYS A 319 -24.25 -0.82 -0.26
C LYS A 319 -22.81 -0.31 -0.27
N TYR A 320 -22.17 -0.24 0.92
CA TYR A 320 -20.78 0.22 1.03
C TYR A 320 -19.83 -0.76 0.31
N ALA A 321 -20.03 -2.05 0.50
CA ALA A 321 -19.26 -3.08 -0.19
C ALA A 321 -19.42 -3.00 -1.71
N GLN A 322 -20.65 -2.76 -2.21
CA GLN A 322 -20.92 -2.59 -3.64
C GLN A 322 -20.23 -1.34 -4.20
N GLN A 323 -20.28 -0.21 -3.48
CA GLN A 323 -19.63 1.02 -3.90
C GLN A 323 -18.10 0.86 -3.92
N GLY A 324 -17.52 0.21 -2.89
CA GLY A 324 -16.09 -0.12 -2.88
C GLY A 324 -15.68 -0.98 -4.07
N LYS A 325 -16.48 -2.01 -4.38
CA LYS A 325 -16.27 -2.88 -5.56
C LYS A 325 -16.28 -2.10 -6.87
N ASN A 326 -17.25 -1.21 -7.06
CA ASN A 326 -17.34 -0.37 -8.25
C ASN A 326 -16.09 0.52 -8.38
N GLU A 327 -15.65 1.13 -7.27
CA GLU A 327 -14.43 1.96 -7.27
C GLU A 327 -13.17 1.14 -7.57
N ALA A 328 -13.08 -0.12 -7.09
CA ALA A 328 -11.96 -0.99 -7.44
C ALA A 328 -11.91 -1.28 -8.96
N LEU A 329 -13.07 -1.53 -9.57
CA LEU A 329 -13.18 -1.77 -11.01
C LEU A 329 -12.83 -0.53 -11.85
N GLU A 330 -13.31 0.64 -11.43
CA GLU A 330 -13.21 1.86 -12.22
C GLU A 330 -11.87 2.60 -12.04
N LYS A 331 -11.29 2.55 -10.82
CA LYS A 331 -10.19 3.44 -10.44
C LYS A 331 -8.91 2.71 -10.05
N TYR A 332 -9.02 1.50 -9.46
CA TYR A 332 -7.88 0.85 -8.79
C TYR A 332 -7.46 -0.46 -9.44
N CYS A 333 -8.15 -0.91 -10.49
CA CYS A 333 -7.78 -2.13 -11.21
C CYS A 333 -6.46 -1.96 -11.98
N PHE A 334 -5.83 -3.09 -12.28
CA PHE A 334 -4.54 -3.13 -12.98
C PHE A 334 -4.57 -2.35 -14.30
N GLU A 335 -5.59 -2.53 -15.12
CA GLU A 335 -5.69 -1.93 -16.46
C GLU A 335 -5.75 -0.40 -16.40
N GLN A 336 -6.55 0.14 -15.48
CA GLN A 336 -6.69 1.59 -15.29
C GLN A 336 -5.37 2.21 -14.81
N ILE A 337 -4.77 1.64 -13.76
CA ILE A 337 -3.52 2.14 -13.19
C ILE A 337 -2.34 1.97 -14.16
N ALA A 338 -2.32 0.87 -14.93
CA ALA A 338 -1.29 0.66 -15.95
C ALA A 338 -1.35 1.74 -17.04
N LYS A 339 -2.56 2.09 -17.47
CA LYS A 339 -2.75 3.21 -18.42
C LYS A 339 -2.24 4.52 -17.85
N GLU A 340 -2.57 4.84 -16.60
CA GLU A 340 -2.15 6.09 -15.97
C GLU A 340 -0.62 6.16 -15.80
N HIS A 341 0.02 5.06 -15.39
CA HIS A 341 1.48 4.98 -15.31
C HIS A 341 2.12 5.21 -16.68
N ASN A 342 1.63 4.50 -17.71
CA ASN A 342 2.14 4.64 -19.08
C ASN A 342 2.00 6.08 -19.57
N ASP A 343 0.83 6.67 -19.46
CA ASP A 343 0.57 8.04 -19.93
C ASP A 343 1.46 9.05 -19.19
N PHE A 344 1.70 8.85 -17.90
CA PHE A 344 2.52 9.79 -17.13
C PHE A 344 4.00 9.72 -17.50
N ILE A 345 4.59 8.53 -17.70
CA ILE A 345 6.01 8.46 -18.07
C ILE A 345 6.31 9.11 -19.42
N PHE A 346 5.34 9.12 -20.36
CA PHE A 346 5.49 9.83 -21.62
C PHE A 346 5.62 11.36 -21.43
N THR A 347 5.03 11.93 -20.40
CA THR A 347 5.17 13.38 -20.09
C THR A 347 6.53 13.73 -19.48
N ILE A 348 7.29 12.72 -19.02
CA ILE A 348 8.60 12.92 -18.37
C ILE A 348 9.74 12.72 -19.36
N VAL A 349 9.61 11.75 -20.29
CA VAL A 349 10.71 11.30 -21.16
C VAL A 349 10.70 11.99 -22.53
N ASN A 350 9.57 12.53 -22.96
CA ASN A 350 9.47 13.33 -24.19
C ASN A 350 9.65 14.80 -23.89
#